data_bf70fa6cbf1eb1049b559cb76a6732b8
#
_entry.id   bf70fa6cbf1eb1049b559cb76a6732b8
#
_cell.length_a   1.000
_cell.length_b   1.000
_cell.length_c   1.000
_cell.angle_alpha   90.00
_cell.angle_beta   90.00
_cell.angle_gamma   90.00
#
_symmetry.space_group_name_H-M   'P 1'
#
loop_
_entity.id
_entity.type
_entity.pdbx_description
1 polymer ?
#
loop_
_entity_poly.entity_id
_entity_poly.type
_entity_poly.pdbx_seq_one_letter_code
_entity_poly.pdbx_strand_id
1 'polypeptide(L)'
;MRMTRLHRPPLLIVFLTCCAIAVAVVVFVFKRDQVAVAAKDYDIVILQGRVIDPESKLDAVRNIGISAGKIQTITTKALNGRATFDAKGLVVAPGFIDLHEHGQISENYRAQAMDGVTSSFELEVGTADVDRWYAEREGKAAVNFGVSIGHIPTRMVVMDDRGEWLPSGPAATRQATGAEIEELKRRIERGLNRGAVAVGFGPAYTPAASHWEIQEMFRVAAGNNAPCHAHLREAREPAISALGEVIAAAAITGAPLHVVHVNSTGTQWTPRLLQIIGEARSRGLDVTTECYPYTAGMTRIESALFDEGFQQRLGVDYKDLQWPETGERLTPETFARYRKQGGGVIIFSNTDEMVRVAVTSPLTMIASDGIAYQNGKGHPRAAGTYSRILAQYVRKEKSLSLMDAIKKMSLMPAERLERRAPVMKNKGRIKAGADADIVVFDAERVTDKATYERPAEYSEGFKYVLINGVAVVRDGKLQEGFTPGRALRAPIK
;
A
#
# COMPACT_ATOMS: atom_id res chain seq x y z
N MET A 1 84.24 73.10 0.97
CA MET A 1 83.86 71.83 0.40
C MET A 1 83.10 71.03 1.48
N ARG A 2 81.76 71.06 1.50
CA ARG A 2 80.93 70.40 2.53
C ARG A 2 80.21 69.20 1.87
N MET A 3 80.50 68.03 2.35
CA MET A 3 79.80 66.76 1.97
C MET A 3 78.49 66.69 2.75
N THR A 4 77.35 66.57 2.06
CA THR A 4 76.05 66.25 2.65
C THR A 4 75.89 64.75 2.77
N ARG A 5 75.67 64.23 3.98
CA ARG A 5 75.33 62.85 4.25
C ARG A 5 73.86 62.58 4.01
N LEU A 6 73.53 61.68 3.11
CA LEU A 6 72.17 61.10 2.94
C LEU A 6 71.92 60.04 4.03
N HIS A 7 70.88 60.26 4.82
CA HIS A 7 70.38 59.27 5.78
C HIS A 7 69.52 58.25 5.05
N ARG A 8 69.91 56.98 5.10
CA ARG A 8 69.04 55.87 4.68
C ARG A 8 68.29 55.41 5.94
N PRO A 9 66.89 55.16 5.86
CA PRO A 9 66.16 54.60 6.97
C PRO A 9 66.52 53.11 7.13
N PRO A 10 66.47 52.53 8.34
CA PRO A 10 66.90 51.19 8.60
C PRO A 10 65.89 50.16 8.01
N LEU A 11 66.42 49.19 7.30
CA LEU A 11 65.73 48.09 6.60
C LEU A 11 64.74 47.31 7.50
N LEU A 12 64.87 47.44 8.83
CA LEU A 12 64.08 46.75 9.84
C LEU A 12 62.61 47.21 9.93
N ILE A 13 62.33 48.49 9.64
CA ILE A 13 60.96 49.05 9.72
C ILE A 13 60.10 48.61 8.52
N VAL A 14 60.71 48.42 7.34
CA VAL A 14 60.01 47.96 6.13
C VAL A 14 59.62 46.48 6.26
N PHE A 15 60.42 45.64 6.93
CA PHE A 15 60.13 44.22 7.14
C PHE A 15 58.98 43.98 8.12
N LEU A 16 58.90 44.75 9.20
CA LEU A 16 57.79 44.69 10.17
C LEU A 16 56.45 45.16 9.62
N THR A 17 56.43 46.16 8.73
CA THR A 17 55.22 46.64 8.10
C THR A 17 54.67 45.66 7.06
N CYS A 18 55.54 44.99 6.28
CA CYS A 18 55.16 43.96 5.33
C CYS A 18 54.60 42.72 6.02
N CYS A 19 55.20 42.28 7.13
CA CYS A 19 54.69 41.15 7.91
C CYS A 19 53.33 41.42 8.58
N ALA A 20 53.11 42.65 9.06
CA ALA A 20 51.81 43.06 9.64
C ALA A 20 50.69 43.11 8.60
N ILE A 21 50.99 43.56 7.37
CA ILE A 21 50.02 43.60 6.26
C ILE A 21 49.75 42.16 5.76
N ALA A 22 50.76 41.26 5.67
CA ALA A 22 50.57 39.86 5.27
C ALA A 22 49.74 39.09 6.32
N VAL A 23 49.93 39.32 7.61
CA VAL A 23 49.11 38.68 8.67
C VAL A 23 47.70 39.22 8.66
N ALA A 24 47.49 40.52 8.42
CA ALA A 24 46.13 41.09 8.31
C ALA A 24 45.38 40.59 7.08
N VAL A 25 46.05 40.43 5.94
CA VAL A 25 45.47 39.86 4.70
C VAL A 25 45.15 38.39 4.89
N VAL A 26 46.00 37.57 5.50
CA VAL A 26 45.73 36.15 5.78
C VAL A 26 44.58 36.00 6.77
N VAL A 27 44.48 36.80 7.83
CA VAL A 27 43.36 36.77 8.76
C VAL A 27 42.06 37.26 8.11
N PHE A 28 42.13 38.19 7.13
CA PHE A 28 40.96 38.65 6.40
C PHE A 28 40.51 37.63 5.33
N VAL A 29 41.47 36.90 4.70
CA VAL A 29 41.15 35.80 3.76
C VAL A 29 40.59 34.61 4.50
N PHE A 30 41.11 34.21 5.65
CA PHE A 30 40.53 33.11 6.46
C PHE A 30 39.21 33.47 7.13
N LYS A 31 38.85 34.75 7.32
CA LYS A 31 37.53 35.17 7.79
C LYS A 31 36.47 35.26 6.67
N ARG A 32 36.85 35.15 5.39
CA ARG A 32 35.95 35.34 4.26
C ARG A 32 35.30 34.03 3.75
N ASP A 33 35.74 32.87 4.23
CA ASP A 33 35.19 31.58 3.81
C ASP A 33 34.23 30.92 4.80
N GLN A 34 33.79 31.65 5.82
CA GLN A 34 32.55 31.31 6.49
C GLN A 34 31.41 32.15 5.92
N VAL A 35 31.13 32.02 4.61
CA VAL A 35 29.78 32.25 4.12
C VAL A 35 28.96 31.19 4.84
N ALA A 36 28.31 31.57 5.92
CA ALA A 36 27.24 30.78 6.49
C ALA A 36 26.26 30.58 5.36
N VAL A 37 26.31 29.38 4.71
CA VAL A 37 25.22 28.95 3.84
C VAL A 37 23.98 29.11 4.72
N ALA A 38 23.13 30.09 4.41
CA ALA A 38 21.91 30.33 5.15
C ALA A 38 21.23 28.96 5.29
N ALA A 39 21.04 28.51 6.51
CA ALA A 39 20.47 27.19 6.77
C ALA A 39 19.14 27.16 6.00
N LYS A 40 19.01 26.26 5.04
CA LYS A 40 17.80 26.18 4.21
C LYS A 40 16.64 25.84 5.15
N ASP A 41 15.71 26.76 5.31
CA ASP A 41 14.51 26.52 6.10
C ASP A 41 13.60 25.57 5.31
N TYR A 42 13.26 24.45 5.93
CA TYR A 42 12.32 23.47 5.41
C TYR A 42 10.90 23.79 5.89
N ASP A 43 9.89 23.33 5.18
CA ASP A 43 8.51 23.42 5.67
C ASP A 43 8.34 22.57 6.93
N ILE A 44 8.94 21.36 6.90
CA ILE A 44 8.93 20.42 8.02
C ILE A 44 10.32 19.82 8.17
N VAL A 45 10.74 19.62 9.42
CA VAL A 45 11.89 18.78 9.75
C VAL A 45 11.48 17.66 10.71
N ILE A 46 11.94 16.45 10.45
CA ILE A 46 11.82 15.30 11.36
C ILE A 46 13.20 15.06 11.94
N LEU A 47 13.35 15.15 13.26
CA LEU A 47 14.65 15.16 13.92
C LEU A 47 14.90 13.89 14.73
N GLN A 48 16.15 13.40 14.68
CA GLN A 48 16.73 12.35 15.52
C GLN A 48 15.98 10.99 15.45
N GLY A 49 15.25 10.71 14.36
CA GLY A 49 14.58 9.44 14.18
C GLY A 49 15.48 8.33 13.65
N ARG A 50 15.23 7.09 14.05
CA ARG A 50 15.80 5.91 13.40
C ARG A 50 15.14 5.73 12.05
N VAL A 51 15.78 6.24 10.99
CA VAL A 51 15.29 6.15 9.62
C VAL A 51 15.57 4.77 9.07
N ILE A 52 14.50 4.09 8.63
CA ILE A 52 14.57 2.79 7.97
C ILE A 52 14.03 2.96 6.53
N ASP A 53 14.89 2.69 5.55
CA ASP A 53 14.52 2.70 4.13
C ASP A 53 14.93 1.38 3.46
N PRO A 54 13.95 0.56 3.02
CA PRO A 54 14.25 -0.74 2.43
C PRO A 54 14.97 -0.70 1.09
N GLU A 55 14.79 0.37 0.28
CA GLU A 55 15.43 0.50 -1.03
C GLU A 55 16.95 0.68 -0.89
N SER A 56 17.38 1.59 -0.02
CA SER A 56 18.80 1.87 0.24
C SER A 56 19.42 0.98 1.35
N LYS A 57 18.59 0.19 2.03
CA LYS A 57 18.94 -0.58 3.24
C LYS A 57 19.44 0.31 4.38
N LEU A 58 19.02 1.57 4.42
CA LEU A 58 19.33 2.49 5.50
C LEU A 58 18.62 2.06 6.79
N ASP A 59 19.38 1.97 7.88
CA ASP A 59 18.88 1.80 9.25
C ASP A 59 19.79 2.58 10.19
N ALA A 60 19.50 3.87 10.36
CA ALA A 60 20.33 4.74 11.19
C ALA A 60 19.59 6.01 11.62
N VAL A 61 20.08 6.63 12.71
CA VAL A 61 19.54 7.92 13.18
C VAL A 61 19.85 9.02 12.16
N ARG A 62 18.83 9.69 11.66
CA ARG A 62 18.92 10.79 10.69
C ARG A 62 17.93 11.89 11.01
N ASN A 63 18.18 13.04 10.40
CA ASN A 63 17.24 14.16 10.28
C ASN A 63 16.75 14.24 8.84
N ILE A 64 15.47 14.54 8.65
CA ILE A 64 14.83 14.66 7.33
C ILE A 64 14.29 16.07 7.18
N GLY A 65 14.62 16.75 6.07
CA GLY A 65 14.06 18.04 5.68
C GLY A 65 13.07 17.86 4.53
N ILE A 66 11.88 18.44 4.70
CA ILE A 66 10.75 18.33 3.77
C ILE A 66 10.36 19.73 3.30
N SER A 67 10.17 19.92 2.00
CA SER A 67 9.59 21.13 1.41
C SER A 67 8.73 20.79 0.20
N ALA A 68 7.63 21.51 0.04
CA ALA A 68 6.66 21.32 -1.04
C ALA A 68 6.18 19.84 -1.16
N GLY A 69 5.96 19.20 -0.02
CA GLY A 69 5.48 17.81 0.04
C GLY A 69 6.49 16.74 -0.37
N LYS A 70 7.77 17.10 -0.51
CA LYS A 70 8.85 16.16 -0.91
C LYS A 70 9.99 16.15 0.09
N ILE A 71 10.61 14.98 0.24
CA ILE A 71 11.86 14.83 0.98
C ILE A 71 12.97 15.53 0.20
N GLN A 72 13.60 16.54 0.82
CA GLN A 72 14.68 17.31 0.21
C GLN A 72 16.06 16.82 0.64
N THR A 73 16.17 16.38 1.91
CA THR A 73 17.44 15.93 2.46
C THR A 73 17.25 14.90 3.56
N ILE A 74 18.24 14.02 3.69
CA ILE A 74 18.38 13.05 4.76
C ILE A 74 19.82 13.18 5.25
N THR A 75 20.04 13.56 6.51
CA THR A 75 21.38 13.92 7.01
C THR A 75 21.55 13.66 8.50
N THR A 76 22.80 13.66 8.96
CA THR A 76 23.14 13.72 10.39
C THR A 76 23.27 15.14 10.93
N LYS A 77 23.33 16.17 10.04
CA LYS A 77 23.46 17.58 10.43
C LYS A 77 22.15 18.09 10.98
N ALA A 78 22.22 19.12 11.84
CA ALA A 78 21.04 19.84 12.31
C ALA A 78 20.30 20.50 11.14
N LEU A 79 18.99 20.51 11.21
CA LEU A 79 18.09 21.13 10.23
C LEU A 79 17.15 22.11 10.93
N ASN A 80 16.78 23.18 10.22
CA ASN A 80 15.77 24.14 10.65
C ASN A 80 14.55 24.05 9.75
N GLY A 81 13.36 24.14 10.32
CA GLY A 81 12.09 24.11 9.59
C GLY A 81 11.01 24.90 10.30
N ARG A 82 9.96 25.26 9.55
CA ARG A 82 8.79 25.97 10.09
C ARG A 82 8.04 25.13 11.13
N ALA A 83 7.98 23.82 10.89
CA ALA A 83 7.45 22.84 11.84
C ALA A 83 8.53 21.78 12.15
N THR A 84 8.64 21.43 13.43
CA THR A 84 9.59 20.42 13.90
C THR A 84 8.85 19.23 14.49
N PHE A 85 9.19 18.03 14.04
CA PHE A 85 8.69 16.75 14.56
C PHE A 85 9.85 16.02 15.23
N ASP A 86 9.77 15.90 16.54
CA ASP A 86 10.76 15.14 17.32
C ASP A 86 10.47 13.65 17.20
N ALA A 87 11.40 12.92 16.57
CA ALA A 87 11.35 11.48 16.39
C ALA A 87 12.42 10.74 17.22
N LYS A 88 13.02 11.39 18.25
CA LYS A 88 14.01 10.76 19.10
C LYS A 88 13.47 9.48 19.75
N GLY A 89 14.18 8.36 19.53
CA GLY A 89 13.77 7.04 20.02
C GLY A 89 12.66 6.37 19.19
N LEU A 90 12.17 7.02 18.12
CA LEU A 90 11.14 6.48 17.27
C LEU A 90 11.71 6.01 15.93
N VAL A 91 10.99 5.11 15.27
CA VAL A 91 11.22 4.68 13.88
C VAL A 91 10.58 5.67 12.92
N VAL A 92 11.32 6.04 11.88
CA VAL A 92 10.84 6.83 10.73
C VAL A 92 10.97 5.94 9.50
N ALA A 93 9.84 5.65 8.86
CA ALA A 93 9.77 4.74 7.72
C ALA A 93 8.93 5.33 6.59
N PRO A 94 9.04 4.80 5.34
CA PRO A 94 8.08 5.12 4.29
C PRO A 94 6.66 4.83 4.75
N GLY A 95 5.72 5.66 4.36
CA GLY A 95 4.29 5.40 4.55
C GLY A 95 3.87 4.08 3.90
N PHE A 96 2.97 3.35 4.56
CA PHE A 96 2.53 2.05 4.08
C PHE A 96 1.60 2.18 2.88
N ILE A 97 1.63 1.18 2.01
CA ILE A 97 0.86 1.11 0.77
C ILE A 97 0.00 -0.14 0.79
N ASP A 98 -1.30 0.06 0.74
CA ASP A 98 -2.29 -1.02 0.69
C ASP A 98 -2.77 -1.21 -0.75
N LEU A 99 -2.47 -2.37 -1.34
CA LEU A 99 -2.89 -2.70 -2.71
C LEU A 99 -4.31 -3.28 -2.78
N HIS A 100 -4.91 -3.57 -1.61
CA HIS A 100 -6.15 -4.32 -1.54
C HIS A 100 -7.05 -3.79 -0.43
N GLU A 101 -7.82 -2.77 -0.75
CA GLU A 101 -8.76 -2.16 0.19
C GLU A 101 -10.03 -1.76 -0.56
N HIS A 102 -11.16 -2.38 -0.20
CA HIS A 102 -12.47 -2.11 -0.79
C HIS A 102 -13.19 -0.95 -0.10
N GLY A 103 -12.81 -0.64 1.14
CA GLY A 103 -13.37 0.45 1.93
C GLY A 103 -12.83 1.82 1.54
N GLN A 104 -13.08 2.27 0.32
CA GLN A 104 -12.58 3.54 -0.21
C GLN A 104 -13.50 4.71 0.17
N ILE A 105 -13.81 4.87 1.46
CA ILE A 105 -14.66 5.90 2.07
C ILE A 105 -13.92 6.63 3.20
N SER A 106 -14.42 7.78 3.62
CA SER A 106 -13.74 8.64 4.63
C SER A 106 -13.47 7.92 5.95
N GLU A 107 -14.36 7.05 6.42
CA GLU A 107 -14.19 6.30 7.66
C GLU A 107 -13.00 5.33 7.57
N ASN A 108 -12.91 4.57 6.48
CA ASN A 108 -11.79 3.66 6.22
C ASN A 108 -10.47 4.42 6.03
N TYR A 109 -10.46 5.54 5.28
CA TYR A 109 -9.25 6.36 5.10
C TYR A 109 -8.68 6.88 6.43
N ARG A 110 -9.55 7.24 7.39
CA ARG A 110 -9.13 7.66 8.73
C ARG A 110 -8.51 6.50 9.50
N ALA A 111 -9.15 5.34 9.48
CA ALA A 111 -8.63 4.12 10.11
C ALA A 111 -7.29 3.70 9.51
N GLN A 112 -7.17 3.72 8.19
CA GLN A 112 -5.93 3.45 7.47
C GLN A 112 -4.81 4.43 7.82
N ALA A 113 -5.09 5.74 7.86
CA ALA A 113 -4.10 6.74 8.27
C ALA A 113 -3.59 6.47 9.70
N MET A 114 -4.49 6.08 10.62
CA MET A 114 -4.13 5.71 12.00
C MET A 114 -3.38 4.37 12.09
N ASP A 115 -3.42 3.54 11.04
CA ASP A 115 -2.65 2.30 10.90
C ASP A 115 -1.37 2.48 10.05
N GLY A 116 -1.00 3.73 9.73
CA GLY A 116 0.21 4.09 9.00
C GLY A 116 0.10 3.98 7.47
N VAL A 117 -1.07 3.70 6.92
CA VAL A 117 -1.28 3.67 5.47
C VAL A 117 -1.33 5.10 4.93
N THR A 118 -0.57 5.34 3.89
CA THR A 118 -0.50 6.64 3.18
C THR A 118 -1.01 6.57 1.75
N SER A 119 -1.16 5.35 1.22
CA SER A 119 -1.68 5.10 -0.12
C SER A 119 -2.52 3.83 -0.12
N SER A 120 -3.74 3.92 -0.61
CA SER A 120 -4.77 2.87 -0.59
C SER A 120 -5.30 2.62 -1.99
N PHE A 121 -5.39 1.35 -2.37
CA PHE A 121 -5.81 0.94 -3.70
C PHE A 121 -6.94 -0.08 -3.66
N GLU A 122 -7.89 0.07 -4.58
CA GLU A 122 -8.91 -0.94 -4.90
C GLU A 122 -8.50 -1.66 -6.19
N LEU A 123 -7.78 -2.79 -6.06
CA LEU A 123 -7.21 -3.45 -7.23
C LEU A 123 -7.84 -4.79 -7.60
N GLU A 124 -8.52 -5.48 -6.66
CA GLU A 124 -9.17 -6.77 -6.93
C GLU A 124 -10.50 -6.60 -7.67
N VAL A 125 -11.49 -5.97 -7.03
CA VAL A 125 -12.81 -5.76 -7.64
C VAL A 125 -12.74 -4.61 -8.62
N GLY A 126 -12.15 -3.48 -8.21
CA GLY A 126 -11.99 -2.31 -9.07
C GLY A 126 -13.30 -1.58 -9.38
N THR A 127 -13.34 -0.91 -10.53
CA THR A 127 -14.50 -0.15 -11.01
C THR A 127 -14.75 -0.39 -12.49
N ALA A 128 -16.00 -0.17 -12.95
CA ALA A 128 -16.34 -0.09 -14.37
C ALA A 128 -16.16 1.32 -14.95
N ASP A 129 -16.06 2.36 -14.10
CA ASP A 129 -15.91 3.77 -14.48
C ASP A 129 -14.77 4.44 -13.68
N VAL A 130 -13.60 4.45 -14.28
CA VAL A 130 -12.36 4.94 -13.66
C VAL A 130 -12.42 6.45 -13.36
N ASP A 131 -12.98 7.24 -14.28
CA ASP A 131 -13.02 8.70 -14.10
C ASP A 131 -13.95 9.10 -12.98
N ARG A 132 -15.15 8.53 -12.95
CA ARG A 132 -16.13 8.75 -11.89
C ARG A 132 -15.57 8.34 -10.55
N TRP A 133 -14.91 7.16 -10.48
CA TRP A 133 -14.32 6.66 -9.23
C TRP A 133 -13.29 7.62 -8.64
N TYR A 134 -12.40 8.18 -9.47
CA TYR A 134 -11.42 9.17 -9.01
C TYR A 134 -12.08 10.48 -8.61
N ALA A 135 -13.03 11.00 -9.42
CA ALA A 135 -13.71 12.27 -9.16
C ALA A 135 -14.47 12.27 -7.82
N GLU A 136 -15.07 11.14 -7.46
CA GLU A 136 -15.80 10.99 -6.19
C GLU A 136 -14.91 11.12 -4.95
N ARG A 137 -13.59 10.91 -5.08
CA ARG A 137 -12.60 10.89 -3.97
C ARG A 137 -11.68 12.09 -3.95
N GLU A 138 -11.59 12.82 -5.05
CA GLU A 138 -10.72 14.00 -5.14
C GLU A 138 -11.13 15.05 -4.11
N GLY A 139 -10.12 15.54 -3.33
CA GLY A 139 -10.33 16.50 -2.24
C GLY A 139 -11.04 15.95 -1.00
N LYS A 140 -11.37 14.65 -0.95
CA LYS A 140 -12.09 14.03 0.17
C LYS A 140 -11.31 12.93 0.89
N ALA A 141 -10.22 12.46 0.30
CA ALA A 141 -9.45 11.34 0.86
C ALA A 141 -8.32 11.83 1.77
N ALA A 142 -8.22 11.25 2.96
CA ALA A 142 -7.11 11.50 3.87
C ALA A 142 -5.82 10.86 3.38
N VAL A 143 -5.89 9.72 2.68
CA VAL A 143 -4.75 8.98 2.11
C VAL A 143 -4.75 9.09 0.58
N ASN A 144 -3.61 8.86 -0.07
CA ASN A 144 -3.56 8.74 -1.53
C ASN A 144 -4.38 7.52 -1.97
N PHE A 145 -4.97 7.57 -3.16
CA PHE A 145 -5.90 6.56 -3.63
C PHE A 145 -5.71 6.20 -5.10
N GLY A 146 -5.99 4.95 -5.44
CA GLY A 146 -5.91 4.45 -6.81
C GLY A 146 -6.81 3.24 -7.05
N VAL A 147 -7.09 2.94 -8.34
CA VAL A 147 -8.05 1.91 -8.71
C VAL A 147 -7.65 1.12 -9.95
N SER A 148 -8.06 -0.14 -10.01
CA SER A 148 -8.08 -0.95 -11.21
C SER A 148 -9.34 -0.72 -12.04
N ILE A 149 -9.28 -0.97 -13.34
CA ILE A 149 -10.47 -1.33 -14.08
C ILE A 149 -10.80 -2.80 -13.76
N GLY A 150 -12.00 -3.07 -13.25
CA GLY A 150 -12.37 -4.39 -12.77
C GLY A 150 -13.08 -5.23 -13.82
N HIS A 151 -12.66 -6.48 -13.99
CA HIS A 151 -13.39 -7.46 -14.80
C HIS A 151 -14.79 -7.68 -14.22
N ILE A 152 -14.93 -7.85 -12.90
CA ILE A 152 -16.23 -8.06 -12.23
C ILE A 152 -17.23 -6.95 -12.55
N PRO A 153 -17.02 -5.68 -12.19
CA PRO A 153 -18.00 -4.62 -12.44
C PRO A 153 -18.18 -4.33 -13.93
N THR A 154 -17.16 -4.53 -14.77
CA THR A 154 -17.29 -4.38 -16.22
C THR A 154 -18.20 -5.47 -16.79
N ARG A 155 -18.06 -6.71 -16.30
CA ARG A 155 -18.88 -7.85 -16.69
C ARG A 155 -20.34 -7.65 -16.25
N MET A 156 -20.56 -7.12 -15.04
CA MET A 156 -21.89 -6.76 -14.56
C MET A 156 -22.57 -5.74 -15.50
N VAL A 157 -21.84 -4.71 -15.92
CA VAL A 157 -22.37 -3.70 -16.86
C VAL A 157 -22.68 -4.32 -18.23
N VAL A 158 -21.80 -5.15 -18.77
CA VAL A 158 -21.99 -5.75 -20.12
C VAL A 158 -23.14 -6.74 -20.14
N MET A 159 -23.38 -7.44 -19.03
CA MET A 159 -24.40 -8.49 -18.92
C MET A 159 -25.69 -8.04 -18.22
N ASP A 160 -25.84 -6.73 -17.94
CA ASP A 160 -26.97 -6.14 -17.21
C ASP A 160 -27.25 -6.85 -15.86
N ASP A 161 -26.16 -7.14 -15.10
CA ASP A 161 -26.26 -7.71 -13.76
C ASP A 161 -26.45 -6.60 -12.73
N ARG A 162 -27.51 -6.68 -11.94
CA ARG A 162 -27.92 -5.67 -10.96
C ARG A 162 -27.40 -5.94 -9.55
N GLY A 163 -26.46 -6.86 -9.39
CA GLY A 163 -25.82 -7.10 -8.09
C GLY A 163 -25.20 -5.82 -7.52
N GLU A 164 -25.22 -5.73 -6.21
CA GLU A 164 -24.59 -4.63 -5.48
C GLU A 164 -23.09 -4.95 -5.24
N TRP A 165 -22.17 -4.23 -5.86
CA TRP A 165 -20.71 -4.41 -5.76
C TRP A 165 -20.20 -5.74 -6.36
N LEU A 166 -20.79 -6.89 -6.02
CA LEU A 166 -20.51 -8.22 -6.59
C LEU A 166 -21.71 -8.75 -7.36
N PRO A 167 -21.52 -9.58 -8.41
CA PRO A 167 -22.60 -10.08 -9.23
C PRO A 167 -23.45 -11.10 -8.47
N SER A 168 -24.75 -11.05 -8.75
CA SER A 168 -25.76 -12.00 -8.26
C SER A 168 -26.69 -12.54 -9.35
N GLY A 169 -26.40 -12.20 -10.60
CA GLY A 169 -27.22 -12.53 -11.77
C GLY A 169 -26.38 -13.06 -12.94
N PRO A 170 -26.66 -12.59 -14.18
CA PRO A 170 -26.03 -13.13 -15.40
C PRO A 170 -24.51 -13.10 -15.41
N ALA A 171 -23.90 -12.08 -14.78
CA ALA A 171 -22.44 -11.98 -14.69
C ALA A 171 -21.79 -13.07 -13.83
N ALA A 172 -22.52 -13.68 -12.90
CA ALA A 172 -22.05 -14.84 -12.15
C ALA A 172 -22.40 -16.15 -12.83
N THR A 173 -23.62 -16.26 -13.45
CA THR A 173 -24.28 -17.54 -13.71
C THR A 173 -24.19 -18.05 -15.16
N ARG A 174 -23.80 -17.21 -16.13
CA ARG A 174 -23.67 -17.66 -17.52
C ARG A 174 -22.36 -17.22 -18.18
N GLN A 175 -21.93 -17.95 -19.18
CA GLN A 175 -20.78 -17.55 -20.00
C GLN A 175 -21.10 -16.29 -20.85
N ALA A 176 -20.09 -15.46 -21.06
CA ALA A 176 -20.18 -14.37 -22.01
C ALA A 176 -20.14 -14.89 -23.44
N THR A 177 -20.95 -14.28 -24.30
CA THR A 177 -20.90 -14.48 -25.75
C THR A 177 -19.62 -13.86 -26.34
N GLY A 178 -19.25 -14.24 -27.57
CA GLY A 178 -18.11 -13.61 -28.25
C GLY A 178 -18.24 -12.09 -28.37
N ALA A 179 -19.48 -11.58 -28.63
CA ALA A 179 -19.72 -10.14 -28.70
C ALA A 179 -19.55 -9.43 -27.35
N GLU A 180 -19.98 -10.07 -26.25
CA GLU A 180 -19.79 -9.56 -24.90
C GLU A 180 -18.32 -9.58 -24.51
N ILE A 181 -17.54 -10.60 -24.88
CA ILE A 181 -16.09 -10.62 -24.66
C ILE A 181 -15.41 -9.45 -25.38
N GLU A 182 -15.77 -9.17 -26.61
CA GLU A 182 -15.22 -8.01 -27.34
C GLU A 182 -15.62 -6.67 -26.68
N GLU A 183 -16.83 -6.55 -26.11
CA GLU A 183 -17.23 -5.37 -25.36
C GLU A 183 -16.45 -5.25 -24.02
N LEU A 184 -16.24 -6.35 -23.32
CA LEU A 184 -15.39 -6.40 -22.12
C LEU A 184 -13.98 -5.89 -22.44
N LYS A 185 -13.34 -6.39 -23.49
CA LYS A 185 -12.00 -5.94 -23.94
C LYS A 185 -11.97 -4.42 -24.16
N ARG A 186 -12.94 -3.89 -24.91
CA ARG A 186 -13.03 -2.44 -25.21
C ARG A 186 -13.17 -1.60 -23.94
N ARG A 187 -13.98 -2.03 -22.98
CA ARG A 187 -14.22 -1.31 -21.72
C ARG A 187 -12.99 -1.36 -20.81
N ILE A 188 -12.34 -2.53 -20.69
CA ILE A 188 -11.09 -2.67 -19.91
C ILE A 188 -10.00 -1.82 -20.53
N GLU A 189 -9.81 -1.84 -21.85
CA GLU A 189 -8.83 -0.99 -22.52
C GLU A 189 -9.14 0.50 -22.31
N ARG A 190 -10.41 0.91 -22.42
CA ARG A 190 -10.81 2.28 -22.09
C ARG A 190 -10.45 2.65 -20.66
N GLY A 191 -10.76 1.82 -19.66
CA GLY A 191 -10.43 2.07 -18.27
C GLY A 191 -8.93 2.21 -18.05
N LEU A 192 -8.13 1.38 -18.70
CA LEU A 192 -6.67 1.49 -18.69
C LEU A 192 -6.21 2.82 -19.32
N ASN A 193 -6.79 3.23 -20.46
CA ASN A 193 -6.49 4.52 -21.10
C ASN A 193 -6.93 5.72 -20.25
N ARG A 194 -7.89 5.55 -19.35
CA ARG A 194 -8.32 6.56 -18.36
C ARG A 194 -7.49 6.54 -17.07
N GLY A 195 -6.40 5.77 -17.03
CA GLY A 195 -5.43 5.81 -15.95
C GLY A 195 -5.66 4.80 -14.83
N ALA A 196 -6.44 3.74 -15.06
CA ALA A 196 -6.46 2.59 -14.15
C ALA A 196 -5.05 2.01 -14.00
N VAL A 197 -4.68 1.67 -12.76
CA VAL A 197 -3.31 1.21 -12.46
C VAL A 197 -3.14 -0.30 -12.59
N ALA A 198 -4.23 -1.04 -12.73
CA ALA A 198 -4.27 -2.49 -12.84
C ALA A 198 -5.54 -2.95 -13.56
N VAL A 199 -5.66 -4.24 -13.83
CA VAL A 199 -6.92 -4.93 -14.12
C VAL A 199 -7.24 -5.86 -12.96
N GLY A 200 -8.43 -5.72 -12.37
CA GLY A 200 -8.88 -6.54 -11.25
C GLY A 200 -9.70 -7.74 -11.71
N PHE A 201 -9.55 -8.88 -11.03
CA PHE A 201 -10.24 -10.14 -11.35
C PHE A 201 -10.72 -10.86 -10.09
N GLY A 202 -11.91 -11.44 -10.17
CA GLY A 202 -12.44 -12.35 -9.15
C GLY A 202 -13.24 -13.48 -9.78
N PRO A 203 -12.58 -14.48 -10.41
CA PRO A 203 -13.28 -15.64 -10.97
C PRO A 203 -14.13 -16.40 -9.96
N ALA A 204 -13.80 -16.37 -8.67
CA ALA A 204 -14.66 -16.95 -7.62
C ALA A 204 -16.05 -16.31 -7.56
N TYR A 205 -16.16 -15.02 -7.91
CA TYR A 205 -17.42 -14.26 -7.97
C TYR A 205 -18.08 -14.28 -9.34
N THR A 206 -17.32 -14.67 -10.36
CA THR A 206 -17.81 -14.82 -11.76
C THR A 206 -17.51 -16.24 -12.26
N PRO A 207 -18.01 -17.31 -11.57
CA PRO A 207 -17.59 -18.67 -11.84
C PRO A 207 -17.92 -19.15 -13.27
N ALA A 208 -18.92 -18.54 -13.93
CA ALA A 208 -19.23 -18.82 -15.32
C ALA A 208 -18.33 -18.12 -16.35
N ALA A 209 -17.42 -17.23 -15.92
CA ALA A 209 -16.44 -16.65 -16.84
C ALA A 209 -15.50 -17.76 -17.35
N SER A 210 -15.40 -17.91 -18.67
CA SER A 210 -14.57 -18.95 -19.28
C SER A 210 -13.07 -18.61 -19.14
N HIS A 211 -12.22 -19.65 -19.19
CA HIS A 211 -10.75 -19.45 -19.20
C HIS A 211 -10.34 -18.58 -20.41
N TRP A 212 -11.03 -18.73 -21.55
CA TRP A 212 -10.79 -17.90 -22.72
C TRP A 212 -11.10 -16.41 -22.44
N GLU A 213 -12.24 -16.11 -21.81
CA GLU A 213 -12.59 -14.76 -21.41
C GLU A 213 -11.51 -14.13 -20.51
N ILE A 214 -11.09 -14.85 -19.47
CA ILE A 214 -10.02 -14.39 -18.55
C ILE A 214 -8.72 -14.13 -19.34
N GLN A 215 -8.30 -15.08 -20.19
CA GLN A 215 -7.08 -14.93 -20.99
C GLN A 215 -7.11 -13.73 -21.93
N GLU A 216 -8.27 -13.43 -22.57
CA GLU A 216 -8.41 -12.25 -23.43
C GLU A 216 -8.28 -10.94 -22.63
N MET A 217 -8.82 -10.87 -21.39
CA MET A 217 -8.63 -9.70 -20.53
C MET A 217 -7.15 -9.54 -20.09
N PHE A 218 -6.45 -10.64 -19.80
CA PHE A 218 -4.99 -10.63 -19.55
C PHE A 218 -4.22 -10.11 -20.76
N ARG A 219 -4.63 -10.44 -21.98
CA ARG A 219 -4.02 -9.92 -23.22
C ARG A 219 -4.15 -8.40 -23.33
N VAL A 220 -5.33 -7.85 -23.00
CA VAL A 220 -5.54 -6.40 -22.93
C VAL A 220 -4.66 -5.76 -21.88
N ALA A 221 -4.57 -6.35 -20.69
CA ALA A 221 -3.70 -5.88 -19.61
C ALA A 221 -2.22 -5.85 -20.04
N ALA A 222 -1.72 -6.93 -20.67
CA ALA A 222 -0.36 -7.05 -21.17
C ALA A 222 -0.02 -5.93 -22.18
N GLY A 223 -0.89 -5.68 -23.16
CA GLY A 223 -0.73 -4.61 -24.16
C GLY A 223 -0.62 -3.21 -23.54
N ASN A 224 -1.05 -3.03 -22.32
CA ASN A 224 -1.00 -1.77 -21.57
C ASN A 224 0.02 -1.78 -20.41
N ASN A 225 0.87 -2.80 -20.29
CA ASN A 225 1.79 -2.99 -19.17
C ASN A 225 1.09 -2.93 -17.79
N ALA A 226 -0.18 -3.31 -17.72
CA ALA A 226 -0.97 -3.29 -16.49
C ALA A 226 -0.87 -4.64 -15.77
N PRO A 227 -0.64 -4.67 -14.45
CA PRO A 227 -0.72 -5.90 -13.69
C PRO A 227 -2.16 -6.38 -13.57
N CYS A 228 -2.34 -7.71 -13.56
CA CYS A 228 -3.60 -8.38 -13.26
C CYS A 228 -3.63 -8.76 -11.78
N HIS A 229 -4.55 -8.21 -11.01
CA HIS A 229 -4.78 -8.57 -9.61
C HIS A 229 -5.91 -9.58 -9.54
N ALA A 230 -5.61 -10.82 -9.12
CA ALA A 230 -6.53 -11.95 -9.28
C ALA A 230 -6.85 -12.66 -7.96
N HIS A 231 -8.13 -12.60 -7.56
CA HIS A 231 -8.73 -13.56 -6.66
C HIS A 231 -8.91 -14.88 -7.41
N LEU A 232 -8.35 -15.96 -6.91
CA LEU A 232 -8.41 -17.27 -7.59
C LEU A 232 -9.83 -17.80 -7.64
N ARG A 233 -10.12 -18.59 -8.67
CA ARG A 233 -11.44 -19.18 -8.91
C ARG A 233 -11.89 -20.11 -7.78
N GLU A 234 -10.98 -20.89 -7.23
CA GLU A 234 -11.23 -21.90 -6.22
C GLU A 234 -10.36 -21.67 -4.99
N ALA A 235 -10.79 -22.22 -3.85
CA ALA A 235 -10.08 -22.17 -2.58
C ALA A 235 -9.56 -23.55 -2.18
N ARG A 236 -8.66 -23.58 -1.18
CA ARG A 236 -8.08 -24.78 -0.58
C ARG A 236 -7.26 -25.58 -1.62
N GLU A 237 -7.42 -26.92 -1.70
CA GLU A 237 -6.67 -27.76 -2.64
C GLU A 237 -6.96 -27.41 -4.10
N PRO A 238 -8.23 -27.19 -4.54
CA PRO A 238 -8.53 -26.73 -5.89
C PRO A 238 -7.89 -25.39 -6.27
N ALA A 239 -7.48 -24.56 -5.31
CA ALA A 239 -6.72 -23.34 -5.57
C ALA A 239 -5.39 -23.59 -6.32
N ILE A 240 -4.84 -24.80 -6.25
CA ILE A 240 -3.64 -25.19 -7.01
C ILE A 240 -3.93 -25.10 -8.51
N SER A 241 -5.06 -25.66 -8.96
CA SER A 241 -5.49 -25.61 -10.36
C SER A 241 -5.89 -24.18 -10.77
N ALA A 242 -6.59 -23.46 -9.88
CA ALA A 242 -6.97 -22.06 -10.12
C ALA A 242 -5.74 -21.11 -10.21
N LEU A 243 -4.69 -21.38 -9.44
CA LEU A 243 -3.42 -20.68 -9.59
C LEU A 243 -2.76 -21.00 -10.94
N GLY A 244 -2.83 -22.27 -11.37
CA GLY A 244 -2.37 -22.70 -12.69
C GLY A 244 -3.08 -21.97 -13.82
N GLU A 245 -4.39 -21.72 -13.73
CA GLU A 245 -5.20 -20.94 -14.69
C GLU A 245 -4.60 -19.55 -14.91
N VAL A 246 -4.41 -18.77 -13.83
CA VAL A 246 -3.94 -17.38 -13.95
C VAL A 246 -2.44 -17.29 -14.28
N ILE A 247 -1.62 -18.25 -13.84
CA ILE A 247 -0.21 -18.35 -14.25
C ILE A 247 -0.11 -18.67 -15.75
N ALA A 248 -0.93 -19.59 -16.27
CA ALA A 248 -0.96 -19.89 -17.69
C ALA A 248 -1.39 -18.66 -18.52
N ALA A 249 -2.44 -17.94 -18.09
CA ALA A 249 -2.87 -16.71 -18.73
C ALA A 249 -1.74 -15.65 -18.73
N ALA A 250 -1.05 -15.47 -17.61
CA ALA A 250 0.09 -14.56 -17.50
C ALA A 250 1.25 -14.97 -18.42
N ALA A 251 1.62 -16.26 -18.43
CA ALA A 251 2.71 -16.79 -19.25
C ALA A 251 2.43 -16.66 -20.76
N ILE A 252 1.20 -16.93 -21.19
CA ILE A 252 0.79 -16.86 -22.62
C ILE A 252 0.74 -15.41 -23.09
N THR A 253 0.30 -14.48 -22.25
CA THR A 253 0.04 -13.09 -22.65
C THR A 253 1.20 -12.14 -22.34
N GLY A 254 2.08 -12.51 -21.40
CA GLY A 254 3.12 -11.64 -20.86
C GLY A 254 2.61 -10.61 -19.84
N ALA A 255 1.38 -10.75 -19.36
CA ALA A 255 0.81 -9.86 -18.35
C ALA A 255 1.48 -10.09 -16.99
N PRO A 256 1.89 -9.03 -16.26
CA PRO A 256 2.31 -9.17 -14.88
C PRO A 256 1.12 -9.64 -14.00
N LEU A 257 1.35 -10.63 -13.15
CA LEU A 257 0.31 -11.22 -12.29
C LEU A 257 0.55 -10.86 -10.82
N HIS A 258 -0.51 -10.50 -10.11
CA HIS A 258 -0.56 -10.42 -8.66
C HIS A 258 -1.69 -11.31 -8.13
N VAL A 259 -1.33 -12.34 -7.38
CA VAL A 259 -2.30 -13.22 -6.71
C VAL A 259 -2.67 -12.60 -5.37
N VAL A 260 -3.93 -12.23 -5.19
CA VAL A 260 -4.36 -11.56 -3.95
C VAL A 260 -4.53 -12.56 -2.81
N HIS A 261 -4.38 -12.10 -1.56
CA HIS A 261 -4.62 -12.81 -0.29
C HIS A 261 -4.39 -14.33 -0.32
N VAL A 262 -3.18 -14.77 -0.72
CA VAL A 262 -2.84 -16.19 -0.91
C VAL A 262 -3.15 -17.08 0.29
N ASN A 263 -3.07 -16.54 1.52
CA ASN A 263 -3.36 -17.26 2.75
C ASN A 263 -4.86 -17.55 2.95
N SER A 264 -5.72 -16.61 2.55
CA SER A 264 -7.17 -16.76 2.62
C SER A 264 -7.67 -17.82 1.63
N THR A 265 -7.19 -17.75 0.40
CA THR A 265 -7.53 -18.70 -0.66
C THR A 265 -6.93 -20.08 -0.42
N GLY A 266 -5.65 -20.13 -0.04
CA GLY A 266 -4.91 -21.38 0.15
C GLY A 266 -5.28 -22.14 1.41
N THR A 267 -5.63 -21.41 2.50
CA THR A 267 -5.78 -22.00 3.84
C THR A 267 -4.62 -22.94 4.17
N GLN A 268 -4.84 -24.20 4.48
CA GLN A 268 -3.78 -25.21 4.73
C GLN A 268 -2.87 -25.49 3.53
N TRP A 269 -3.25 -25.10 2.31
CA TRP A 269 -2.48 -25.26 1.08
C TRP A 269 -1.61 -24.04 0.74
N THR A 270 -1.62 -23.01 1.57
CA THR A 270 -0.80 -21.82 1.42
C THR A 270 0.67 -22.10 1.13
N PRO A 271 1.36 -23.07 1.81
CA PRO A 271 2.75 -23.40 1.48
C PRO A 271 2.95 -23.89 0.05
N ARG A 272 1.98 -24.63 -0.50
CA ARG A 272 2.04 -25.14 -1.88
C ARG A 272 1.82 -24.04 -2.91
N LEU A 273 0.87 -23.14 -2.66
CA LEU A 273 0.66 -21.97 -3.53
C LEU A 273 1.91 -21.08 -3.56
N LEU A 274 2.52 -20.81 -2.40
CA LEU A 274 3.77 -20.03 -2.32
C LEU A 274 4.92 -20.74 -3.04
N GLN A 275 5.04 -22.06 -2.94
CA GLN A 275 6.03 -22.84 -3.69
C GLN A 275 5.85 -22.63 -5.20
N ILE A 276 4.63 -22.80 -5.73
CA ILE A 276 4.32 -22.64 -7.17
C ILE A 276 4.62 -21.21 -7.63
N ILE A 277 4.24 -20.20 -6.85
CA ILE A 277 4.56 -18.80 -7.14
C ILE A 277 6.08 -18.58 -7.20
N GLY A 278 6.82 -19.13 -6.23
CA GLY A 278 8.29 -19.06 -6.21
C GLY A 278 8.93 -19.73 -7.42
N GLU A 279 8.44 -20.89 -7.83
CA GLU A 279 8.89 -21.60 -9.01
C GLU A 279 8.58 -20.84 -10.31
N ALA A 280 7.39 -20.25 -10.44
CA ALA A 280 7.02 -19.41 -11.57
C ALA A 280 7.97 -18.20 -11.69
N ARG A 281 8.25 -17.53 -10.57
CA ARG A 281 9.22 -16.42 -10.52
C ARG A 281 10.64 -16.85 -10.90
N SER A 282 11.09 -18.00 -10.41
CA SER A 282 12.43 -18.52 -10.74
C SER A 282 12.61 -18.82 -12.23
N ARG A 283 11.52 -19.01 -12.94
CA ARG A 283 11.46 -19.18 -14.41
C ARG A 283 11.26 -17.86 -15.18
N GLY A 284 11.31 -16.73 -14.47
CA GLY A 284 11.25 -15.40 -15.08
C GLY A 284 9.83 -14.85 -15.28
N LEU A 285 8.79 -15.49 -14.77
CA LEU A 285 7.43 -14.94 -14.81
C LEU A 285 7.29 -13.81 -13.77
N ASP A 286 6.67 -12.70 -14.16
CA ASP A 286 6.37 -11.58 -13.28
C ASP A 286 5.12 -11.90 -12.44
N VAL A 287 5.31 -12.68 -11.37
CA VAL A 287 4.26 -13.10 -10.44
C VAL A 287 4.58 -12.59 -9.05
N THR A 288 3.62 -11.93 -8.41
CA THR A 288 3.69 -11.48 -7.01
C THR A 288 2.45 -11.91 -6.25
N THR A 289 2.49 -11.81 -4.93
CA THR A 289 1.33 -12.14 -4.08
C THR A 289 1.34 -11.35 -2.78
N GLU A 290 0.22 -11.35 -2.09
CA GLU A 290 0.01 -10.68 -0.81
C GLU A 290 -0.72 -11.55 0.20
N CYS A 291 -0.73 -11.13 1.45
CA CYS A 291 -1.50 -11.72 2.53
C CYS A 291 -1.90 -10.68 3.57
N TYR A 292 -2.89 -11.01 4.39
CA TYR A 292 -3.27 -10.24 5.59
C TYR A 292 -3.13 -11.07 6.87
N PRO A 293 -2.88 -10.42 8.04
CA PRO A 293 -2.54 -11.12 9.29
C PRO A 293 -3.78 -11.50 10.13
N TYR A 294 -4.81 -12.05 9.50
CA TYR A 294 -6.04 -12.50 10.18
C TYR A 294 -6.45 -13.89 9.71
N THR A 295 -7.08 -14.64 10.60
CA THR A 295 -7.58 -16.01 10.34
C THR A 295 -8.96 -16.04 9.69
N ALA A 296 -9.64 -14.89 9.63
CA ALA A 296 -10.93 -14.74 8.96
C ALA A 296 -10.84 -13.79 7.77
N GLY A 297 -11.67 -14.03 6.77
CA GLY A 297 -11.97 -13.14 5.67
C GLY A 297 -13.36 -12.52 5.82
N MET A 298 -13.74 -11.65 4.88
CA MET A 298 -15.08 -11.09 4.81
C MET A 298 -15.43 -10.84 3.34
N THR A 299 -16.67 -11.17 2.95
CA THR A 299 -17.24 -10.87 1.63
C THR A 299 -18.77 -10.76 1.72
N ARG A 300 -19.44 -10.63 0.57
CA ARG A 300 -20.91 -10.52 0.48
C ARG A 300 -21.55 -11.91 0.52
N ILE A 301 -22.52 -12.11 1.43
CA ILE A 301 -23.19 -13.41 1.64
C ILE A 301 -24.06 -13.82 0.44
N GLU A 302 -24.57 -12.87 -0.33
CA GLU A 302 -25.38 -13.11 -1.53
C GLU A 302 -24.56 -13.47 -2.78
N SER A 303 -23.22 -13.36 -2.74
CA SER A 303 -22.35 -13.67 -3.88
C SER A 303 -22.32 -15.16 -4.24
N ALA A 304 -21.89 -15.49 -5.45
CA ALA A 304 -21.75 -16.86 -5.94
C ALA A 304 -20.83 -17.74 -5.07
N LEU A 305 -19.96 -17.14 -4.26
CA LEU A 305 -19.11 -17.84 -3.32
C LEU A 305 -19.92 -18.74 -2.36
N PHE A 306 -21.14 -18.33 -2.01
CA PHE A 306 -22.05 -19.04 -1.12
C PHE A 306 -23.17 -19.81 -1.82
N ASP A 307 -23.03 -20.09 -3.12
CA ASP A 307 -23.93 -20.98 -3.83
C ASP A 307 -23.88 -22.41 -3.28
N GLU A 308 -24.82 -23.26 -3.64
CA GLU A 308 -24.91 -24.63 -3.20
C GLU A 308 -23.55 -25.35 -3.22
N GLY A 309 -23.22 -26.07 -2.15
CA GLY A 309 -21.93 -26.73 -1.98
C GLY A 309 -20.80 -25.83 -1.46
N PHE A 310 -21.08 -24.58 -1.04
CA PHE A 310 -20.04 -23.67 -0.53
C PHE A 310 -19.27 -24.23 0.67
N GLN A 311 -19.95 -25.00 1.55
CA GLN A 311 -19.29 -25.59 2.72
C GLN A 311 -18.12 -26.49 2.31
N GLN A 312 -18.30 -27.31 1.28
CA GLN A 312 -17.24 -28.19 0.78
C GLN A 312 -16.15 -27.37 0.06
N ARG A 313 -16.54 -26.40 -0.79
CA ARG A 313 -15.58 -25.55 -1.52
C ARG A 313 -14.71 -24.72 -0.60
N LEU A 314 -15.30 -24.09 0.41
CA LEU A 314 -14.59 -23.22 1.35
C LEU A 314 -14.05 -23.96 2.57
N GLY A 315 -14.56 -25.18 2.85
CA GLY A 315 -14.20 -25.97 4.03
C GLY A 315 -14.69 -25.34 5.34
N VAL A 316 -15.82 -24.69 5.31
CA VAL A 316 -16.47 -24.03 6.45
C VAL A 316 -17.90 -24.50 6.59
N ASP A 317 -18.46 -24.37 7.80
CA ASP A 317 -19.87 -24.62 8.07
C ASP A 317 -20.56 -23.31 8.48
N TYR A 318 -21.86 -23.28 8.61
CA TYR A 318 -22.64 -22.12 9.04
C TYR A 318 -22.09 -21.48 10.33
N LYS A 319 -21.70 -22.28 11.32
CA LYS A 319 -21.09 -21.82 12.58
C LYS A 319 -19.76 -21.07 12.41
N ASP A 320 -19.08 -21.26 11.28
CA ASP A 320 -17.82 -20.60 10.94
C ASP A 320 -18.06 -19.25 10.26
N LEU A 321 -19.33 -18.89 10.03
CA LEU A 321 -19.77 -17.60 9.50
C LEU A 321 -20.29 -16.73 10.64
N GLN A 322 -19.95 -15.43 10.60
CA GLN A 322 -20.41 -14.46 11.58
C GLN A 322 -21.08 -13.27 10.89
N TRP A 323 -22.27 -12.88 11.37
CA TRP A 323 -22.92 -11.66 10.93
C TRP A 323 -22.32 -10.46 11.70
N PRO A 324 -21.68 -9.48 11.00
CA PRO A 324 -20.92 -8.43 11.69
C PRO A 324 -21.77 -7.50 12.57
N GLU A 325 -23.03 -7.24 12.19
CA GLU A 325 -23.90 -6.30 12.92
C GLU A 325 -24.23 -6.79 14.32
N THR A 326 -24.51 -8.09 14.47
CA THR A 326 -24.91 -8.69 15.75
C THR A 326 -23.80 -9.46 16.44
N GLY A 327 -22.76 -9.88 15.68
CA GLY A 327 -21.71 -10.77 16.17
C GLY A 327 -22.14 -12.24 16.27
N GLU A 328 -23.38 -12.60 15.85
CA GLU A 328 -23.86 -13.97 15.92
C GLU A 328 -23.17 -14.89 14.91
N ARG A 329 -22.91 -16.13 15.33
CA ARG A 329 -22.53 -17.22 14.44
C ARG A 329 -23.79 -17.77 13.77
N LEU A 330 -23.68 -18.07 12.45
CA LEU A 330 -24.86 -18.41 11.69
C LEU A 330 -25.32 -19.87 11.93
N THR A 331 -26.61 -20.07 11.70
CA THR A 331 -27.27 -21.37 11.54
C THR A 331 -27.77 -21.50 10.09
N PRO A 332 -28.26 -22.66 9.62
CA PRO A 332 -28.88 -22.78 8.30
C PRO A 332 -30.02 -21.76 8.10
N GLU A 333 -30.83 -21.53 9.13
CA GLU A 333 -31.99 -20.62 9.07
C GLU A 333 -31.54 -19.14 8.98
N THR A 334 -30.56 -18.71 9.83
CA THR A 334 -30.06 -17.35 9.80
C THR A 334 -29.24 -17.08 8.55
N PHE A 335 -28.49 -18.07 8.04
CA PHE A 335 -27.81 -18.00 6.74
C PHE A 335 -28.82 -17.76 5.60
N ALA A 336 -29.88 -18.56 5.53
CA ALA A 336 -30.92 -18.39 4.48
C ALA A 336 -31.61 -17.01 4.56
N ARG A 337 -31.83 -16.49 5.78
CA ARG A 337 -32.37 -15.16 6.03
C ARG A 337 -31.41 -14.07 5.51
N TYR A 338 -30.14 -14.10 5.94
CA TYR A 338 -29.17 -13.07 5.58
C TYR A 338 -28.78 -13.13 4.10
N ARG A 339 -28.77 -14.33 3.51
CA ARG A 339 -28.53 -14.44 2.06
C ARG A 339 -29.62 -13.74 1.22
N LYS A 340 -30.86 -13.71 1.69
CA LYS A 340 -31.94 -12.94 1.04
C LYS A 340 -31.84 -11.44 1.32
N GLN A 341 -31.35 -11.07 2.49
CA GLN A 341 -31.17 -9.68 2.88
C GLN A 341 -29.98 -9.03 2.13
N GLY A 342 -28.93 -9.79 1.86
CA GLY A 342 -27.64 -9.29 1.42
C GLY A 342 -26.85 -8.63 2.55
N GLY A 343 -25.54 -8.52 2.38
CA GLY A 343 -24.65 -7.85 3.31
C GLY A 343 -23.32 -8.57 3.49
N GLY A 344 -22.44 -7.99 4.29
CA GLY A 344 -21.14 -8.58 4.60
C GLY A 344 -21.26 -9.76 5.56
N VAL A 345 -20.44 -10.80 5.37
CA VAL A 345 -20.30 -11.92 6.29
C VAL A 345 -18.83 -12.23 6.54
N ILE A 346 -18.44 -12.42 7.81
CA ILE A 346 -17.08 -12.83 8.20
C ILE A 346 -16.99 -14.35 8.14
N ILE A 347 -15.89 -14.85 7.60
CA ILE A 347 -15.65 -16.27 7.33
C ILE A 347 -14.38 -16.69 8.07
N PHE A 348 -14.52 -17.53 9.11
CA PHE A 348 -13.39 -18.07 9.87
C PHE A 348 -12.90 -19.37 9.21
N SER A 349 -11.96 -19.28 8.30
CA SER A 349 -11.52 -20.40 7.46
C SER A 349 -10.04 -20.76 7.59
N ASN A 350 -9.24 -19.96 8.32
CA ASN A 350 -7.79 -20.11 8.33
C ASN A 350 -7.25 -20.32 9.77
N THR A 351 -5.98 -20.69 9.87
CA THR A 351 -5.27 -20.90 11.14
C THR A 351 -4.16 -19.86 11.32
N ASP A 352 -3.79 -19.59 12.57
CA ASP A 352 -2.65 -18.71 12.89
C ASP A 352 -1.34 -19.23 12.28
N GLU A 353 -1.17 -20.54 12.17
CA GLU A 353 0.01 -21.17 11.54
C GLU A 353 0.11 -20.78 10.07
N MET A 354 -0.97 -20.93 9.31
CA MET A 354 -0.97 -20.64 7.87
C MET A 354 -0.85 -19.12 7.61
N VAL A 355 -1.46 -18.32 8.46
CA VAL A 355 -1.25 -16.86 8.41
C VAL A 355 0.21 -16.51 8.66
N ARG A 356 0.85 -17.13 9.66
CA ARG A 356 2.28 -16.92 9.95
C ARG A 356 3.17 -17.35 8.78
N VAL A 357 2.91 -18.50 8.17
CA VAL A 357 3.63 -18.97 6.96
C VAL A 357 3.55 -17.93 5.86
N ALA A 358 2.38 -17.37 5.60
CA ALA A 358 2.21 -16.34 4.58
C ALA A 358 2.93 -15.04 4.95
N VAL A 359 2.73 -14.52 6.16
CA VAL A 359 3.32 -13.24 6.62
C VAL A 359 4.85 -13.28 6.60
N THR A 360 5.46 -14.40 6.99
CA THR A 360 6.93 -14.55 7.04
C THR A 360 7.56 -14.93 5.70
N SER A 361 6.78 -15.37 4.71
CA SER A 361 7.29 -15.69 3.38
C SER A 361 7.93 -14.47 2.70
N PRO A 362 9.13 -14.57 2.11
CA PRO A 362 9.73 -13.46 1.37
C PRO A 362 9.00 -13.11 0.08
N LEU A 363 8.05 -13.92 -0.35
CA LEU A 363 7.29 -13.73 -1.60
C LEU A 363 6.08 -12.81 -1.43
N THR A 364 5.56 -12.68 -0.21
CA THR A 364 4.31 -11.97 0.05
C THR A 364 4.52 -10.50 0.39
N MET A 365 3.64 -9.66 -0.11
CA MET A 365 3.39 -8.30 0.39
C MET A 365 2.35 -8.37 1.52
N ILE A 366 2.17 -7.27 2.23
CA ILE A 366 1.07 -7.09 3.18
C ILE A 366 0.02 -6.17 2.55
N ALA A 367 -1.22 -6.63 2.59
CA ALA A 367 -2.39 -5.84 2.21
C ALA A 367 -3.50 -6.09 3.25
N SER A 368 -4.50 -5.22 3.32
CA SER A 368 -5.55 -5.36 4.33
C SER A 368 -6.69 -6.26 3.87
N ASP A 369 -7.04 -6.22 2.60
CA ASP A 369 -8.30 -6.75 2.07
C ASP A 369 -9.50 -6.16 2.85
N GLY A 370 -9.36 -4.88 3.26
CA GLY A 370 -10.35 -4.17 4.07
C GLY A 370 -11.62 -3.91 3.29
N ILE A 371 -12.75 -3.89 4.01
CA ILE A 371 -14.07 -3.62 3.45
C ILE A 371 -14.67 -2.41 4.13
N ALA A 372 -15.51 -1.65 3.41
CA ALA A 372 -16.19 -0.49 3.97
C ALA A 372 -16.99 -0.84 5.23
N TYR A 373 -16.78 -0.06 6.29
CA TYR A 373 -17.58 -0.20 7.49
C TYR A 373 -19.04 0.16 7.21
N GLN A 374 -19.95 -0.59 7.82
CA GLN A 374 -21.38 -0.30 7.84
C GLN A 374 -21.78 0.00 9.28
N ASN A 375 -22.08 1.27 9.58
CA ASN A 375 -22.40 1.73 10.94
C ASN A 375 -21.33 1.35 11.98
N GLY A 376 -20.05 1.47 11.62
CA GLY A 376 -18.91 1.09 12.47
C GLY A 376 -18.74 -0.43 12.66
N LYS A 377 -19.45 -1.26 11.88
CA LYS A 377 -19.34 -2.73 11.88
C LYS A 377 -18.64 -3.22 10.63
N GLY A 378 -17.94 -4.34 10.74
CA GLY A 378 -17.16 -4.92 9.66
C GLY A 378 -16.06 -5.83 10.16
N HIS A 379 -14.96 -5.91 9.41
CA HIS A 379 -13.80 -6.72 9.78
C HIS A 379 -12.67 -5.83 10.33
N PRO A 380 -11.96 -6.24 11.40
CA PRO A 380 -10.90 -5.44 12.03
C PRO A 380 -9.68 -5.20 11.10
N ARG A 381 -9.53 -5.95 10.01
CA ARG A 381 -8.40 -5.83 9.09
C ARG A 381 -8.31 -4.48 8.39
N ALA A 382 -9.42 -3.75 8.24
CA ALA A 382 -9.42 -2.42 7.64
C ALA A 382 -8.79 -1.33 8.54
N ALA A 383 -8.61 -1.60 9.86
CA ALA A 383 -8.05 -0.62 10.81
C ALA A 383 -6.79 -1.09 11.54
N GLY A 384 -6.39 -2.37 11.42
CA GLY A 384 -5.33 -2.91 12.27
C GLY A 384 -4.32 -3.82 11.58
N THR A 385 -4.34 -3.95 10.27
CA THR A 385 -3.45 -4.87 9.53
C THR A 385 -1.97 -4.54 9.73
N TYR A 386 -1.57 -3.30 9.54
CA TYR A 386 -0.17 -2.90 9.51
C TYR A 386 0.45 -2.83 10.91
N SER A 387 -0.27 -2.29 11.87
CA SER A 387 0.15 -2.30 13.28
C SER A 387 0.19 -3.72 13.85
N ARG A 388 -0.72 -4.62 13.44
CA ARG A 388 -0.67 -6.04 13.82
C ARG A 388 0.59 -6.74 13.31
N ILE A 389 1.05 -6.45 12.08
CA ILE A 389 2.33 -6.95 11.59
C ILE A 389 3.47 -6.50 12.50
N LEU A 390 3.53 -5.22 12.84
CA LEU A 390 4.57 -4.66 13.70
C LEU A 390 4.52 -5.21 15.13
N ALA A 391 3.32 -5.29 15.71
CA ALA A 391 3.13 -5.77 17.08
C ALA A 391 3.34 -7.27 17.23
N GLN A 392 2.67 -8.07 16.39
CA GLN A 392 2.66 -9.52 16.54
C GLN A 392 3.93 -10.16 15.98
N TYR A 393 4.24 -9.93 14.68
CA TYR A 393 5.28 -10.69 13.98
C TYR A 393 6.67 -10.09 14.19
N VAL A 394 6.78 -8.75 14.32
CA VAL A 394 8.08 -8.11 14.56
C VAL A 394 8.43 -8.11 16.04
N ARG A 395 7.57 -7.52 16.90
CA ARG A 395 7.90 -7.31 18.32
C ARG A 395 7.71 -8.55 19.18
N LYS A 396 6.53 -9.20 19.14
CA LYS A 396 6.20 -10.32 20.03
C LYS A 396 6.87 -11.62 19.59
N GLU A 397 6.59 -12.05 18.34
CA GLU A 397 7.08 -13.33 17.83
C GLU A 397 8.52 -13.28 17.34
N LYS A 398 8.99 -12.10 16.92
CA LYS A 398 10.31 -11.90 16.30
C LYS A 398 10.53 -12.81 15.09
N SER A 399 9.43 -13.17 14.40
CA SER A 399 9.42 -14.03 13.24
C SER A 399 9.66 -13.26 11.92
N LEU A 400 9.60 -11.93 11.96
CA LEU A 400 9.86 -11.03 10.85
C LEU A 400 10.77 -9.88 11.32
N SER A 401 11.79 -9.53 10.54
CA SER A 401 12.61 -8.35 10.84
C SER A 401 11.81 -7.06 10.59
N LEU A 402 12.15 -5.98 11.33
CA LEU A 402 11.49 -4.69 11.13
C LEU A 402 11.74 -4.15 9.71
N MET A 403 12.94 -4.33 9.15
CA MET A 403 13.29 -3.94 7.79
C MET A 403 12.43 -4.70 6.76
N ASP A 404 12.26 -6.02 6.92
CA ASP A 404 11.46 -6.83 6.01
C ASP A 404 9.97 -6.50 6.13
N ALA A 405 9.47 -6.25 7.34
CA ALA A 405 8.09 -5.80 7.55
C ALA A 405 7.82 -4.49 6.80
N ILE A 406 8.67 -3.48 6.99
CA ILE A 406 8.54 -2.19 6.28
C ILE A 406 8.64 -2.41 4.76
N LYS A 407 9.57 -3.26 4.28
CA LYS A 407 9.70 -3.59 2.86
C LYS A 407 8.41 -4.17 2.27
N LYS A 408 7.79 -5.13 2.98
CA LYS A 408 6.53 -5.79 2.55
C LYS A 408 5.34 -4.84 2.56
N MET A 409 5.36 -3.82 3.44
CA MET A 409 4.28 -2.85 3.62
C MET A 409 4.46 -1.58 2.77
N SER A 410 5.63 -1.35 2.16
CA SER A 410 5.91 -0.08 1.46
C SER A 410 6.60 -0.26 0.11
N LEU A 411 7.84 -0.75 0.08
CA LEU A 411 8.65 -0.83 -1.15
C LEU A 411 8.08 -1.84 -2.15
N MET A 412 7.79 -3.06 -1.72
CA MET A 412 7.28 -4.11 -2.62
C MET A 412 5.95 -3.73 -3.29
N PRO A 413 4.95 -3.18 -2.56
CA PRO A 413 3.73 -2.66 -3.20
C PRO A 413 3.98 -1.53 -4.19
N ALA A 414 4.92 -0.61 -3.89
CA ALA A 414 5.29 0.46 -4.82
C ALA A 414 5.90 -0.09 -6.11
N GLU A 415 6.87 -1.01 -6.00
CA GLU A 415 7.53 -1.66 -7.13
C GLU A 415 6.53 -2.43 -8.02
N ARG A 416 5.48 -3.06 -7.43
CA ARG A 416 4.45 -3.76 -8.20
C ARG A 416 3.74 -2.85 -9.20
N LEU A 417 3.53 -1.58 -8.86
CA LEU A 417 2.76 -0.64 -9.67
C LEU A 417 3.60 0.32 -10.50
N GLU A 418 4.89 0.53 -10.19
CA GLU A 418 5.69 1.63 -10.77
C GLU A 418 5.91 1.53 -12.29
N ARG A 419 5.87 0.32 -12.85
CA ARG A 419 5.96 0.13 -14.30
C ARG A 419 4.72 0.70 -15.01
N ARG A 420 3.54 0.52 -14.42
CA ARG A 420 2.27 0.99 -14.96
C ARG A 420 1.97 2.42 -14.54
N ALA A 421 2.23 2.78 -13.28
CA ALA A 421 1.99 4.08 -12.69
C ALA A 421 3.32 4.70 -12.21
N PRO A 422 4.05 5.45 -13.05
CA PRO A 422 5.39 5.97 -12.72
C PRO A 422 5.46 6.84 -11.46
N VAL A 423 4.33 7.43 -11.02
CA VAL A 423 4.23 8.17 -9.76
C VAL A 423 4.64 7.31 -8.55
N MET A 424 4.46 5.99 -8.64
CA MET A 424 4.82 5.04 -7.58
C MET A 424 6.33 4.93 -7.34
N LYS A 425 7.18 5.38 -8.26
CA LYS A 425 8.65 5.48 -8.06
C LYS A 425 9.04 6.47 -6.96
N ASN A 426 8.12 7.35 -6.57
CA ASN A 426 8.31 8.31 -5.48
C ASN A 426 7.61 7.89 -4.17
N LYS A 427 6.98 6.72 -4.13
CA LYS A 427 6.25 6.18 -2.97
C LYS A 427 7.00 5.00 -2.34
N GLY A 428 6.72 4.69 -1.08
CA GLY A 428 7.31 3.55 -0.38
C GLY A 428 8.82 3.63 -0.11
N ARG A 429 9.40 4.84 -0.11
CA ARG A 429 10.84 5.10 -0.01
C ARG A 429 11.14 6.34 0.82
N ILE A 430 12.27 6.33 1.54
CA ILE A 430 12.85 7.52 2.18
C ILE A 430 14.10 7.93 1.41
N LYS A 431 13.93 8.73 0.37
CA LYS A 431 15.04 9.27 -0.43
C LYS A 431 14.77 10.70 -0.88
N ALA A 432 15.82 11.45 -1.19
CA ALA A 432 15.67 12.81 -1.73
C ALA A 432 14.88 12.77 -3.05
N GLY A 433 13.89 13.66 -3.19
CA GLY A 433 12.97 13.74 -4.31
C GLY A 433 11.71 12.88 -4.17
N ALA A 434 11.67 11.90 -3.25
CA ALA A 434 10.47 11.13 -2.97
C ALA A 434 9.38 12.00 -2.34
N ASP A 435 8.14 11.57 -2.48
CA ASP A 435 7.02 12.21 -1.81
C ASP A 435 7.14 12.02 -0.30
N ALA A 436 6.78 13.04 0.47
CA ALA A 436 6.84 12.98 1.93
C ALA A 436 5.62 12.24 2.49
N ASP A 437 5.50 10.95 2.13
CA ASP A 437 4.61 9.97 2.71
C ASP A 437 5.42 9.18 3.73
N ILE A 438 5.27 9.55 5.01
CA ILE A 438 6.17 9.09 6.07
C ILE A 438 5.38 8.71 7.31
N VAL A 439 5.75 7.59 7.92
CA VAL A 439 5.25 7.18 9.23
C VAL A 439 6.34 7.32 10.29
N VAL A 440 5.96 7.83 11.46
CA VAL A 440 6.82 7.91 12.64
C VAL A 440 6.11 7.19 13.79
N PHE A 441 6.70 6.12 14.29
CA PHE A 441 6.05 5.27 15.29
C PHE A 441 7.02 4.75 16.36
N ASP A 442 6.45 4.43 17.50
CA ASP A 442 7.14 3.75 18.61
C ASP A 442 7.07 2.23 18.38
N ALA A 443 8.20 1.61 18.04
CA ALA A 443 8.27 0.17 17.75
C ALA A 443 7.90 -0.70 18.96
N GLU A 444 8.09 -0.20 20.19
CA GLU A 444 7.76 -0.92 21.42
C GLU A 444 6.27 -0.79 21.81
N ARG A 445 5.56 0.18 21.23
CA ARG A 445 4.17 0.50 21.60
C ARG A 445 3.15 0.31 20.49
N VAL A 446 3.57 0.36 19.22
CA VAL A 446 2.65 0.21 18.08
C VAL A 446 1.86 -1.09 18.20
N THR A 447 0.53 -0.99 18.07
CA THR A 447 -0.39 -2.14 18.18
C THR A 447 -1.72 -1.85 17.53
N ASP A 448 -2.36 -2.91 17.02
CA ASP A 448 -3.74 -2.93 16.60
C ASP A 448 -4.67 -2.93 17.84
N LYS A 449 -5.83 -2.30 17.72
CA LYS A 449 -6.88 -2.24 18.75
C LYS A 449 -8.20 -2.83 18.24
N ALA A 450 -8.35 -2.85 16.92
CA ALA A 450 -9.56 -3.35 16.29
C ALA A 450 -9.80 -4.84 16.59
N THR A 451 -11.02 -5.18 16.95
CA THR A 451 -11.50 -6.55 17.19
C THR A 451 -12.75 -6.81 16.35
N TYR A 452 -13.22 -8.05 16.29
CA TYR A 452 -14.48 -8.38 15.58
C TYR A 452 -15.71 -7.70 16.17
N GLU A 453 -15.69 -7.38 17.47
CA GLU A 453 -16.76 -6.66 18.16
C GLU A 453 -16.67 -5.14 17.95
N ARG A 454 -15.44 -4.61 17.83
CA ARG A 454 -15.10 -3.19 17.68
C ARG A 454 -14.12 -3.00 16.53
N PRO A 455 -14.55 -3.24 15.28
CA PRO A 455 -13.64 -3.34 14.12
C PRO A 455 -13.08 -2.00 13.65
N ALA A 456 -13.70 -0.88 14.01
CA ALA A 456 -13.27 0.46 13.59
C ALA A 456 -12.38 1.17 14.63
N GLU A 457 -11.90 0.46 15.67
CA GLU A 457 -10.96 1.05 16.62
C GLU A 457 -9.61 1.33 15.98
N TYR A 458 -9.10 2.55 16.17
CA TYR A 458 -7.83 2.98 15.63
C TYR A 458 -6.65 2.29 16.29
N SER A 459 -5.63 2.00 15.49
CA SER A 459 -4.34 1.55 15.98
C SER A 459 -3.64 2.61 16.83
N GLU A 460 -2.76 2.18 17.73
CA GLU A 460 -1.97 3.03 18.62
C GLU A 460 -0.46 2.91 18.31
N GLY A 461 0.32 3.91 18.73
CA GLY A 461 1.77 3.90 18.62
C GLY A 461 2.34 4.68 17.43
N PHE A 462 1.52 5.10 16.46
CA PHE A 462 1.93 6.06 15.45
C PHE A 462 1.90 7.47 16.03
N LYS A 463 3.06 8.14 16.09
CA LYS A 463 3.17 9.52 16.58
C LYS A 463 2.84 10.53 15.48
N TYR A 464 3.38 10.30 14.28
CA TYR A 464 3.11 11.13 13.12
C TYR A 464 2.88 10.26 11.88
N VAL A 465 1.90 10.65 11.06
CA VAL A 465 1.71 10.14 9.70
C VAL A 465 1.59 11.33 8.77
N LEU A 466 2.52 11.43 7.84
CA LEU A 466 2.57 12.47 6.83
C LEU A 466 2.15 11.90 5.48
N ILE A 467 1.29 12.64 4.77
CA ILE A 467 0.83 12.28 3.43
C ILE A 467 1.03 13.51 2.54
N ASN A 468 1.84 13.35 1.49
CA ASN A 468 2.26 14.46 0.63
C ASN A 468 2.82 15.67 1.42
N GLY A 469 3.49 15.39 2.56
CA GLY A 469 4.06 16.40 3.44
C GLY A 469 3.06 17.07 4.39
N VAL A 470 1.82 16.61 4.47
CA VAL A 470 0.82 17.08 5.43
C VAL A 470 0.66 16.05 6.55
N ALA A 471 0.78 16.47 7.80
CA ALA A 471 0.60 15.60 8.95
C ALA A 471 -0.89 15.35 9.18
N VAL A 472 -1.39 14.17 8.78
CA VAL A 472 -2.77 13.71 9.02
C VAL A 472 -2.91 13.06 10.39
N VAL A 473 -1.81 12.53 10.96
CA VAL A 473 -1.73 12.12 12.36
C VAL A 473 -0.62 12.93 13.01
N ARG A 474 -0.94 13.58 14.14
CA ARG A 474 0.01 14.35 14.91
C ARG A 474 -0.13 14.04 16.39
N ASP A 475 1.00 13.72 17.03
CA ASP A 475 1.08 13.32 18.44
C ASP A 475 0.07 12.19 18.79
N GLY A 476 -0.05 11.23 17.86
CA GLY A 476 -0.92 10.06 17.99
C GLY A 476 -2.43 10.36 17.78
N LYS A 477 -2.78 11.55 17.30
CA LYS A 477 -4.16 11.96 17.07
C LYS A 477 -4.41 12.31 15.61
N LEU A 478 -5.52 11.79 15.09
CA LEU A 478 -6.02 12.15 13.77
C LEU A 478 -6.33 13.65 13.72
N GLN A 479 -5.91 14.32 12.65
CA GLN A 479 -6.20 15.72 12.40
C GLN A 479 -7.47 15.83 11.56
N GLU A 480 -8.56 16.31 12.16
CA GLU A 480 -9.85 16.42 11.48
C GLU A 480 -9.80 17.44 10.32
N GLY A 481 -10.50 17.12 9.23
CA GLY A 481 -10.62 17.98 8.06
C GLY A 481 -9.43 17.98 7.11
N PHE A 482 -8.34 17.22 7.40
CA PHE A 482 -7.22 17.10 6.49
C PHE A 482 -7.46 15.99 5.46
N THR A 483 -7.48 16.34 4.19
CA THR A 483 -7.67 15.43 3.05
C THR A 483 -6.57 15.63 1.99
N PRO A 484 -5.28 15.45 2.34
CA PRO A 484 -4.17 15.69 1.43
C PRO A 484 -3.97 14.58 0.40
N GLY A 485 -4.78 13.54 0.44
CA GLY A 485 -4.69 12.40 -0.47
C GLY A 485 -4.85 12.81 -1.93
N ARG A 486 -4.05 12.20 -2.79
CA ARG A 486 -4.01 12.47 -4.23
C ARG A 486 -4.33 11.21 -5.02
N ALA A 487 -4.94 11.40 -6.18
CA ALA A 487 -5.14 10.33 -7.15
C ALA A 487 -3.81 9.78 -7.66
N LEU A 488 -3.57 8.49 -7.46
CA LEU A 488 -2.43 7.76 -8.00
C LEU A 488 -2.89 7.04 -9.27
N ARG A 489 -2.73 7.71 -10.41
CA ARG A 489 -3.16 7.22 -11.73
C ARG A 489 -1.96 6.78 -12.57
N ALA A 490 -2.21 5.81 -13.44
CA ALA A 490 -1.34 5.60 -14.60
C ALA A 490 -1.53 6.76 -15.62
N PRO A 491 -0.60 6.94 -16.58
CA PRO A 491 -0.74 7.94 -17.63
C PRO A 491 -2.05 7.76 -18.39
N ILE A 492 -2.78 8.87 -18.58
CA ILE A 492 -3.99 8.94 -19.39
C ILE A 492 -3.57 9.07 -20.86
N LYS A 493 -4.23 8.31 -21.73
CA LYS A 493 -3.99 8.34 -23.18
C LYS A 493 -5.19 8.96 -23.91
#